data_1d3db0360b3e1c1f996156675721084c
#
_entry.id   1d3db0360b3e1c1f996156675721084c
#
_cell.length_a   1.000
_cell.length_b   1.000
_cell.length_c   1.000
_cell.angle_alpha   90.00
_cell.angle_beta   90.00
_cell.angle_gamma   90.00
#
_symmetry.space_group_name_H-M   'P 1'
#
loop_
_entity.id
_entity.type
_entity.pdbx_description
1 polymer ?
#
loop_
_entity_poly.entity_id
_entity_poly.type
_entity_poly.pdbx_seq_one_letter_code
_entity_poly.pdbx_strand_id
1 'polypeptide(L)'
;MEVNRRKFQGVLNILSFNRHFYVFGLIALLLIIGSKYIFNWNNSLFWLVISGFIYGLTMPLIVSAFVYDFSGFYNFDWLKKLNLEDSKQNLNLNINAGFDETSYIIKNVLPKSELQVYDFYDAKQHTEPAIIRARKVSLVYPNTKQIQSNIIPLSDNSVDNIFLLSAIHEIRKQDEKIQFLKECRRVCKPNGNVIMVEHLRDLPNFLAFTVGFTHFFSKTTWVKAFKEAGFTSINETKFTPFMSIFESK
;
A
#
# COMPACT_ATOMS: atom_id res chain seq x y z
N MET A 1 -17.73 14.64 -4.70
CA MET A 1 -16.62 15.57 -4.40
C MET A 1 -15.40 15.02 -5.12
N GLU A 2 -14.85 15.76 -6.07
CA GLU A 2 -13.64 15.37 -6.78
C GLU A 2 -12.45 15.68 -5.88
N VAL A 3 -11.72 14.66 -5.43
CA VAL A 3 -10.51 14.87 -4.63
C VAL A 3 -9.37 15.13 -5.60
N ASN A 4 -9.11 16.39 -5.88
CA ASN A 4 -7.96 16.77 -6.71
C ASN A 4 -6.66 16.56 -5.92
N ARG A 5 -5.87 15.56 -6.34
CA ARG A 5 -4.53 15.36 -5.81
C ARG A 5 -3.63 16.53 -6.19
N ARG A 6 -2.84 16.99 -5.22
CA ARG A 6 -1.82 18.03 -5.47
C ARG A 6 -0.68 17.44 -6.31
N LYS A 7 -0.03 18.27 -7.12
CA LYS A 7 1.19 17.86 -7.83
C LYS A 7 2.24 17.36 -6.82
N PHE A 8 2.82 16.19 -7.10
CA PHE A 8 3.79 15.52 -6.22
C PHE A 8 3.25 15.13 -4.82
N GLN A 9 1.95 15.02 -4.65
CA GLN A 9 1.37 14.64 -3.36
C GLN A 9 1.87 13.26 -2.89
N GLY A 10 2.04 12.31 -3.80
CA GLY A 10 2.49 10.96 -3.46
C GLY A 10 3.88 10.98 -2.83
N VAL A 11 4.87 11.54 -3.51
CA VAL A 11 6.24 11.60 -2.99
C VAL A 11 6.36 12.48 -1.74
N LEU A 12 5.59 13.57 -1.65
CA LEU A 12 5.58 14.43 -0.47
C LEU A 12 4.98 13.73 0.74
N ASN A 13 3.94 12.90 0.53
CA ASN A 13 3.39 12.05 1.58
C ASN A 13 4.44 11.05 2.08
N ILE A 14 5.11 10.34 1.18
CA ILE A 14 6.16 9.38 1.56
C ILE A 14 7.28 10.06 2.34
N LEU A 15 7.75 11.22 1.89
CA LEU A 15 8.76 12.01 2.61
C LEU A 15 8.28 12.43 4.01
N SER A 16 7.04 12.92 4.11
CA SER A 16 6.45 13.35 5.39
C SER A 16 6.26 12.19 6.36
N PHE A 17 5.71 11.05 5.88
CA PHE A 17 5.43 9.90 6.72
C PHE A 17 6.72 9.25 7.24
N ASN A 18 7.75 9.23 6.42
CA ASN A 18 9.04 8.62 6.70
C ASN A 18 10.14 9.64 7.07
N ARG A 19 9.78 10.88 7.39
CA ARG A 19 10.73 11.99 7.63
C ARG A 19 11.87 11.67 8.60
N HIS A 20 11.63 10.81 9.58
CA HIS A 20 12.66 10.42 10.54
C HIS A 20 13.83 9.68 9.88
N PHE A 21 13.57 8.81 8.87
CA PHE A 21 14.63 8.15 8.12
C PHE A 21 15.48 9.16 7.33
N TYR A 22 14.82 10.17 6.74
CA TYR A 22 15.54 11.21 5.99
C TYR A 22 16.36 12.11 6.90
N VAL A 23 15.81 12.49 8.08
CA VAL A 23 16.57 13.29 9.06
C VAL A 23 17.79 12.51 9.56
N PHE A 24 17.60 11.27 10.02
CA PHE A 24 18.72 10.45 10.48
C PHE A 24 19.70 10.11 9.37
N GLY A 25 19.22 9.85 8.16
CA GLY A 25 20.08 9.61 7.00
C GLY A 25 20.94 10.81 6.64
N LEU A 26 20.37 12.02 6.67
CA LEU A 26 21.12 13.27 6.43
C LEU A 26 22.14 13.53 7.54
N ILE A 27 21.80 13.33 8.81
CA ILE A 27 22.73 13.44 9.93
C ILE A 27 23.89 12.45 9.75
N ALA A 28 23.60 11.20 9.44
CA ALA A 28 24.62 10.18 9.21
C ALA A 28 25.52 10.55 8.02
N LEU A 29 24.96 11.05 6.94
CA LEU A 29 25.72 11.52 5.78
C LEU A 29 26.69 12.66 6.15
N LEU A 30 26.21 13.65 6.91
CA LEU A 30 27.06 14.76 7.38
C LEU A 30 28.18 14.27 8.31
N LEU A 31 27.90 13.32 9.20
CA LEU A 31 28.92 12.70 10.07
C LEU A 31 29.99 11.94 9.25
N ILE A 32 29.58 11.21 8.20
CA ILE A 32 30.49 10.50 7.31
C ILE A 32 31.36 11.51 6.56
N ILE A 33 30.78 12.60 6.04
CA ILE A 33 31.54 13.67 5.36
C ILE A 33 32.56 14.28 6.34
N GLY A 34 32.12 14.62 7.56
CA GLY A 34 33.02 15.16 8.58
C GLY A 34 34.13 14.20 9.00
N SER A 35 33.83 12.91 9.05
CA SER A 35 34.80 11.87 9.44
C SER A 35 35.99 11.76 8.47
N LYS A 36 35.86 12.23 7.23
CA LYS A 36 36.95 12.28 6.27
C LYS A 36 38.12 13.15 6.75
N TYR A 37 37.82 14.20 7.50
CA TYR A 37 38.85 15.11 8.04
C TYR A 37 39.54 14.55 9.29
N ILE A 38 38.94 13.57 9.95
CA ILE A 38 39.45 12.95 11.18
C ILE A 38 40.20 11.64 10.87
N PHE A 39 39.65 10.85 9.96
CA PHE A 39 40.13 9.54 9.59
C PHE A 39 40.68 9.58 8.16
N ASN A 40 41.85 9.01 7.92
CA ASN A 40 42.43 8.90 6.57
C ASN A 40 41.68 7.89 5.70
N TRP A 41 40.47 8.24 5.29
CA TRP A 41 39.68 7.39 4.41
C TRP A 41 40.36 7.19 3.06
N ASN A 42 40.39 5.96 2.58
CA ASN A 42 40.68 5.71 1.16
C ASN A 42 39.64 6.44 0.30
N ASN A 43 40.06 7.24 -0.67
CA ASN A 43 39.18 8.07 -1.48
C ASN A 43 38.09 7.26 -2.20
N SER A 44 38.42 6.11 -2.78
CA SER A 44 37.43 5.27 -3.49
C SER A 44 36.38 4.72 -2.56
N LEU A 45 36.77 4.25 -1.37
CA LEU A 45 35.85 3.77 -0.35
C LEU A 45 34.94 4.89 0.15
N PHE A 46 35.51 6.09 0.40
CA PHE A 46 34.72 7.25 0.83
C PHE A 46 33.62 7.58 -0.18
N TRP A 47 33.97 7.72 -1.45
CA TRP A 47 32.99 8.06 -2.49
C TRP A 47 31.98 6.94 -2.73
N LEU A 48 32.36 5.67 -2.58
CA LEU A 48 31.43 4.54 -2.63
C LEU A 48 30.36 4.65 -1.52
N VAL A 49 30.80 4.93 -0.29
CA VAL A 49 29.88 5.10 0.86
C VAL A 49 28.95 6.30 0.66
N ILE A 50 29.49 7.46 0.25
CA ILE A 50 28.68 8.65 -0.04
C ILE A 50 27.65 8.38 -1.14
N SER A 51 28.07 7.73 -2.22
CA SER A 51 27.16 7.38 -3.33
C SER A 51 26.05 6.44 -2.86
N GLY A 52 26.37 5.45 -2.01
CA GLY A 52 25.38 4.55 -1.41
C GLY A 52 24.36 5.28 -0.55
N PHE A 53 24.80 6.26 0.26
CA PHE A 53 23.89 7.10 1.05
C PHE A 53 23.00 7.97 0.18
N ILE A 54 23.55 8.64 -0.83
CA ILE A 54 22.78 9.47 -1.77
C ILE A 54 21.75 8.59 -2.48
N TYR A 55 22.16 7.43 -2.97
CA TYR A 55 21.23 6.47 -3.59
C TYR A 55 20.11 6.08 -2.63
N GLY A 56 20.44 5.67 -1.39
CA GLY A 56 19.46 5.24 -0.40
C GLY A 56 18.46 6.33 0.02
N LEU A 57 18.86 7.59 -0.03
CA LEU A 57 17.98 8.73 0.27
C LEU A 57 17.15 9.18 -0.93
N THR A 58 17.67 9.07 -2.16
CA THR A 58 17.01 9.62 -3.34
C THR A 58 16.15 8.61 -4.09
N MET A 59 16.58 7.36 -4.23
CA MET A 59 15.85 6.35 -5.00
C MET A 59 14.45 6.07 -4.48
N PRO A 60 14.21 5.94 -3.15
CA PRO A 60 12.84 5.79 -2.64
C PRO A 60 11.92 6.95 -3.03
N LEU A 61 12.43 8.19 -3.08
CA LEU A 61 11.64 9.35 -3.47
C LEU A 61 11.36 9.36 -4.98
N ILE A 62 12.36 9.05 -5.80
CA ILE A 62 12.21 8.97 -7.26
C ILE A 62 11.17 7.91 -7.63
N VAL A 63 11.28 6.72 -7.05
CA VAL A 63 10.34 5.64 -7.34
C VAL A 63 8.95 5.94 -6.77
N SER A 64 8.86 6.54 -5.58
CA SER A 64 7.56 6.97 -5.04
C SER A 64 6.89 8.02 -5.91
N ALA A 65 7.65 9.00 -6.43
CA ALA A 65 7.12 9.97 -7.40
C ALA A 65 6.62 9.26 -8.67
N PHE A 66 7.41 8.34 -9.21
CA PHE A 66 6.99 7.56 -10.38
C PHE A 66 5.70 6.79 -10.10
N VAL A 67 5.67 6.00 -9.02
CA VAL A 67 4.52 5.12 -8.71
C VAL A 67 3.27 5.92 -8.37
N TYR A 68 3.38 6.92 -7.50
CA TYR A 68 2.19 7.56 -6.94
C TYR A 68 1.78 8.85 -7.66
N ASP A 69 2.69 9.49 -8.42
CA ASP A 69 2.38 10.76 -9.06
C ASP A 69 2.37 10.66 -10.61
N PHE A 70 3.15 9.73 -11.21
CA PHE A 70 3.30 9.69 -12.67
C PHE A 70 2.84 8.40 -13.34
N SER A 71 2.74 7.27 -12.63
CA SER A 71 2.37 5.99 -13.23
C SER A 71 0.89 5.86 -13.63
N GLY A 72 0.05 6.78 -13.18
CA GLY A 72 -1.41 6.68 -13.32
C GLY A 72 -2.07 5.77 -12.28
N PHE A 73 -1.37 5.41 -11.19
CA PHE A 73 -1.94 4.58 -10.12
C PHE A 73 -3.27 5.16 -9.61
N TYR A 74 -3.31 6.44 -9.32
CA TYR A 74 -4.50 7.14 -8.83
C TYR A 74 -5.49 7.57 -9.92
N ASN A 75 -5.18 7.35 -11.21
CA ASN A 75 -6.16 7.48 -12.29
C ASN A 75 -7.08 6.26 -12.39
N PHE A 76 -6.71 5.16 -11.74
CA PHE A 76 -7.41 3.88 -11.74
C PHE A 76 -7.69 3.31 -13.14
N ASP A 77 -6.88 3.67 -14.15
CA ASP A 77 -7.00 3.07 -15.49
C ASP A 77 -6.72 1.56 -15.48
N TRP A 78 -5.93 1.10 -14.52
CA TRP A 78 -5.72 -0.31 -14.25
C TRP A 78 -7.01 -1.00 -13.77
N LEU A 79 -7.84 -0.31 -12.95
CA LEU A 79 -9.12 -0.85 -12.47
C LEU A 79 -10.12 -1.00 -13.61
N LYS A 80 -10.14 -0.07 -14.57
CA LYS A 80 -11.00 -0.15 -15.76
C LYS A 80 -10.71 -1.40 -16.60
N LYS A 81 -9.45 -1.88 -16.59
CA LYS A 81 -9.04 -3.10 -17.32
C LYS A 81 -9.59 -4.39 -16.68
N LEU A 82 -10.01 -4.36 -15.43
CA LEU A 82 -10.61 -5.51 -14.74
C LEU A 82 -12.08 -5.75 -15.15
N ASN A 83 -12.66 -4.86 -15.94
CA ASN A 83 -14.03 -4.96 -16.46
C ASN A 83 -15.07 -5.22 -15.38
N LEU A 84 -14.95 -4.55 -14.22
CA LEU A 84 -15.89 -4.68 -13.12
C LEU A 84 -17.26 -4.12 -13.52
N GLU A 85 -18.31 -4.85 -13.19
CA GLU A 85 -19.66 -4.39 -13.41
C GLU A 85 -20.01 -3.23 -12.47
N ASP A 86 -20.53 -2.13 -13.03
CA ASP A 86 -21.03 -0.98 -12.28
C ASP A 86 -22.55 -0.88 -12.39
N SER A 87 -23.26 -1.45 -11.43
CA SER A 87 -24.72 -1.40 -11.36
C SER A 87 -25.21 -0.96 -9.98
N LYS A 88 -26.46 -0.49 -9.91
CA LYS A 88 -27.09 -0.07 -8.64
C LYS A 88 -27.29 -1.25 -7.66
N GLN A 89 -27.20 -2.47 -8.14
CA GLN A 89 -27.34 -3.68 -7.32
C GLN A 89 -26.02 -4.17 -6.75
N ASN A 90 -24.91 -3.59 -7.20
CA ASN A 90 -23.58 -4.00 -6.77
C ASN A 90 -23.16 -3.26 -5.50
N LEU A 91 -22.60 -4.01 -4.57
CA LEU A 91 -21.95 -3.51 -3.37
C LEU A 91 -20.44 -3.66 -3.50
N ASN A 92 -19.72 -2.55 -3.47
CA ASN A 92 -18.28 -2.49 -3.41
C ASN A 92 -17.83 -2.18 -1.97
N LEU A 93 -16.76 -2.80 -1.54
CA LEU A 93 -16.17 -2.60 -0.22
C LEU A 93 -14.71 -2.17 -0.36
N ASN A 94 -14.35 -1.00 0.15
CA ASN A 94 -12.95 -0.59 0.29
C ASN A 94 -12.51 -0.74 1.75
N ILE A 95 -11.45 -1.51 1.99
CA ILE A 95 -10.94 -1.72 3.35
C ILE A 95 -9.52 -1.15 3.42
N ASN A 96 -9.31 -0.22 4.34
CA ASN A 96 -8.03 0.47 4.52
C ASN A 96 -7.55 0.40 5.99
N ALA A 97 -6.33 0.86 6.24
CA ALA A 97 -5.74 0.97 7.57
C ALA A 97 -5.80 2.40 8.13
N GLY A 98 -6.84 3.16 7.75
CA GLY A 98 -7.08 4.53 8.20
C GLY A 98 -6.30 5.60 7.45
N PHE A 99 -5.64 5.26 6.33
CA PHE A 99 -5.17 6.20 5.35
C PHE A 99 -5.88 5.91 4.02
N ASP A 100 -6.88 6.71 3.70
CA ASP A 100 -7.75 6.51 2.55
C ASP A 100 -7.59 7.64 1.53
N GLU A 101 -6.94 7.34 0.43
CA GLU A 101 -6.86 8.20 -0.75
C GLU A 101 -7.65 7.60 -1.95
N THR A 102 -8.28 6.46 -1.76
CA THR A 102 -8.80 5.64 -2.87
C THR A 102 -10.31 5.56 -2.95
N SER A 103 -11.04 5.68 -1.84
CA SER A 103 -12.51 5.52 -1.83
C SER A 103 -13.23 6.49 -2.74
N TYR A 104 -12.85 7.76 -2.75
CA TYR A 104 -13.45 8.75 -3.66
C TYR A 104 -13.19 8.41 -5.12
N ILE A 105 -12.00 7.87 -5.44
CA ILE A 105 -11.64 7.48 -6.80
C ILE A 105 -12.42 6.24 -7.21
N ILE A 106 -12.54 5.23 -6.34
CA ILE A 106 -13.38 4.04 -6.58
C ILE A 106 -14.82 4.49 -6.89
N LYS A 107 -15.38 5.38 -6.06
CA LYS A 107 -16.74 5.89 -6.28
C LYS A 107 -16.90 6.66 -7.58
N ASN A 108 -15.88 7.39 -8.03
CA ASN A 108 -15.89 8.07 -9.32
C ASN A 108 -15.78 7.11 -10.51
N VAL A 109 -15.03 6.01 -10.37
CA VAL A 109 -14.89 4.99 -11.42
C VAL A 109 -16.10 4.06 -11.49
N LEU A 110 -16.72 3.78 -10.35
CA LEU A 110 -17.92 2.93 -10.21
C LEU A 110 -19.07 3.75 -9.59
N PRO A 111 -19.61 4.75 -10.30
CA PRO A 111 -20.54 5.73 -9.73
C PRO A 111 -21.93 5.17 -9.41
N LYS A 112 -22.35 4.10 -10.07
CA LYS A 112 -23.69 3.52 -9.86
C LYS A 112 -23.73 2.61 -8.64
N SER A 113 -22.67 1.86 -8.40
CA SER A 113 -22.57 0.89 -7.32
C SER A 113 -22.59 1.58 -5.94
N GLU A 114 -23.09 0.89 -4.93
CA GLU A 114 -22.88 1.29 -3.54
C GLU A 114 -21.41 1.07 -3.16
N LEU A 115 -20.83 2.01 -2.40
CA LEU A 115 -19.49 1.87 -1.83
C LEU A 115 -19.58 1.98 -0.32
N GLN A 116 -19.17 0.92 0.37
CA GLN A 116 -18.93 0.95 1.81
C GLN A 116 -17.42 1.00 2.07
N VAL A 117 -17.01 1.71 3.13
CA VAL A 117 -15.60 1.89 3.46
C VAL A 117 -15.37 1.48 4.90
N TYR A 118 -14.38 0.62 5.11
CA TYR A 118 -14.01 0.12 6.43
C TYR A 118 -12.54 0.42 6.73
N ASP A 119 -12.28 0.79 7.98
CA ASP A 119 -10.96 1.04 8.54
C ASP A 119 -10.66 -0.03 9.60
N PHE A 120 -9.64 -0.87 9.39
CA PHE A 120 -9.24 -1.90 10.34
C PHE A 120 -8.10 -1.47 11.27
N TYR A 121 -7.67 -0.22 11.21
CA TYR A 121 -6.54 0.24 12.02
C TYR A 121 -6.81 0.07 13.52
N ASP A 122 -5.87 -0.56 14.21
CA ASP A 122 -5.81 -0.66 15.65
C ASP A 122 -4.51 -0.01 16.17
N ALA A 123 -4.65 1.06 16.95
CA ALA A 123 -3.50 1.80 17.50
C ALA A 123 -2.59 0.98 18.42
N LYS A 124 -3.08 -0.14 18.96
CA LYS A 124 -2.28 -1.05 19.78
C LYS A 124 -1.43 -2.03 18.96
N GLN A 125 -1.85 -2.30 17.73
CA GLN A 125 -1.19 -3.27 16.84
C GLN A 125 -0.40 -2.58 15.72
N HIS A 126 -0.94 -1.52 15.13
CA HIS A 126 -0.35 -0.78 14.01
C HIS A 126 0.42 0.44 14.52
N THR A 127 1.60 0.20 15.07
CA THR A 127 2.39 1.22 15.78
C THR A 127 3.48 1.88 14.93
N GLU A 128 3.55 1.57 13.63
CA GLU A 128 4.56 2.14 12.75
C GLU A 128 4.38 3.67 12.60
N PRO A 129 5.46 4.47 12.72
CA PRO A 129 5.34 5.92 12.64
C PRO A 129 4.77 6.44 11.32
N ALA A 130 4.92 5.69 10.24
CA ALA A 130 4.42 6.07 8.92
C ALA A 130 2.89 6.09 8.90
N ILE A 131 2.23 5.00 9.30
CA ILE A 131 0.76 4.92 9.31
C ILE A 131 0.15 5.90 10.31
N ILE A 132 0.77 6.08 11.50
CA ILE A 132 0.30 7.06 12.49
C ILE A 132 0.29 8.47 11.91
N ARG A 133 1.29 8.82 11.08
CA ARG A 133 1.35 10.14 10.42
C ARG A 133 0.39 10.24 9.24
N ALA A 134 0.29 9.19 8.44
CA ALA A 134 -0.60 9.13 7.30
C ALA A 134 -2.06 9.35 7.70
N ARG A 135 -2.50 8.70 8.79
CA ARG A 135 -3.86 8.87 9.33
C ARG A 135 -4.22 10.32 9.69
N LYS A 136 -3.24 11.13 10.11
CA LYS A 136 -3.49 12.53 10.49
C LYS A 136 -3.83 13.45 9.31
N VAL A 137 -3.52 13.01 8.09
CA VAL A 137 -3.74 13.79 6.86
C VAL A 137 -4.71 13.09 5.91
N SER A 138 -5.24 11.93 6.30
CA SER A 138 -6.20 11.16 5.53
C SER A 138 -7.53 11.90 5.38
N LEU A 139 -8.10 11.84 4.19
CA LEU A 139 -9.49 12.24 3.94
C LEU A 139 -10.37 11.06 4.27
N VAL A 140 -11.09 11.14 5.39
CA VAL A 140 -12.03 10.08 5.77
C VAL A 140 -13.23 10.11 4.82
N TYR A 141 -13.50 8.99 4.16
CA TYR A 141 -14.69 8.85 3.32
C TYR A 141 -15.96 8.86 4.21
N PRO A 142 -17.06 9.49 3.77
CA PRO A 142 -18.28 9.56 4.57
C PRO A 142 -18.77 8.18 5.00
N ASN A 143 -19.21 8.07 6.26
CA ASN A 143 -19.70 6.81 6.85
C ASN A 143 -18.66 5.67 6.90
N THR A 144 -17.37 5.97 6.86
CA THR A 144 -16.32 4.97 7.13
C THR A 144 -16.54 4.34 8.50
N LYS A 145 -16.61 3.00 8.56
CA LYS A 145 -16.81 2.24 9.78
C LYS A 145 -15.50 1.66 10.28
N GLN A 146 -15.25 1.80 11.57
CA GLN A 146 -14.14 1.10 12.21
C GLN A 146 -14.50 -0.36 12.38
N ILE A 147 -13.60 -1.28 12.01
CA ILE A 147 -13.75 -2.72 12.19
C ILE A 147 -12.50 -3.33 12.85
N GLN A 148 -12.60 -4.58 13.27
CA GLN A 148 -11.45 -5.40 13.61
C GLN A 148 -11.01 -6.20 12.38
N SER A 149 -9.71 -6.50 12.27
CA SER A 149 -9.16 -7.26 11.13
C SER A 149 -9.71 -8.70 11.03
N ASN A 150 -10.29 -9.24 12.11
CA ASN A 150 -10.80 -10.61 12.17
C ASN A 150 -12.31 -10.74 11.91
N ILE A 151 -13.03 -9.63 11.68
CA ILE A 151 -14.47 -9.66 11.44
C ILE A 151 -14.90 -8.50 10.53
N ILE A 152 -15.61 -8.81 9.45
CA ILE A 152 -16.27 -7.85 8.57
C ILE A 152 -17.77 -7.92 8.85
N PRO A 153 -18.43 -6.84 9.35
CA PRO A 153 -19.82 -6.85 9.78
C PRO A 153 -20.80 -6.80 8.59
N LEU A 154 -20.67 -7.73 7.68
CA LEU A 154 -21.52 -7.94 6.52
C LEU A 154 -21.94 -9.41 6.44
N SER A 155 -23.08 -9.67 5.78
CA SER A 155 -23.57 -11.01 5.53
C SER A 155 -22.66 -11.76 4.55
N ASP A 156 -22.69 -13.09 4.62
CA ASP A 156 -22.02 -13.94 3.66
C ASP A 156 -22.51 -13.65 2.24
N ASN A 157 -21.59 -13.70 1.27
CA ASN A 157 -21.92 -13.55 -0.15
C ASN A 157 -22.70 -12.25 -0.49
N SER A 158 -22.38 -11.14 0.17
CA SER A 158 -23.11 -9.87 -0.01
C SER A 158 -22.35 -8.84 -0.85
N VAL A 159 -21.04 -8.97 -0.99
CA VAL A 159 -20.16 -7.98 -1.63
C VAL A 159 -19.74 -8.44 -3.02
N ASP A 160 -19.83 -7.57 -4.01
CA ASP A 160 -19.42 -7.86 -5.38
C ASP A 160 -17.90 -7.67 -5.58
N ASN A 161 -17.33 -6.59 -5.06
CA ASN A 161 -15.89 -6.34 -5.16
C ASN A 161 -15.34 -5.81 -3.85
N ILE A 162 -14.19 -6.34 -3.43
CA ILE A 162 -13.45 -5.89 -2.25
C ILE A 162 -12.11 -5.33 -2.71
N PHE A 163 -11.83 -4.09 -2.30
CA PHE A 163 -10.59 -3.38 -2.61
C PHE A 163 -9.70 -3.31 -1.37
N LEU A 164 -8.45 -3.77 -1.53
CA LEU A 164 -7.40 -3.80 -0.52
C LEU A 164 -6.17 -3.10 -1.11
N LEU A 165 -6.20 -1.74 -1.12
CA LEU A 165 -5.24 -0.95 -1.89
C LEU A 165 -4.16 -0.38 -0.98
N SER A 166 -2.95 -0.97 -1.00
CA SER A 166 -1.77 -0.55 -0.21
C SER A 166 -2.09 -0.41 1.29
N ALA A 167 -2.83 -1.35 1.84
CA ALA A 167 -3.30 -1.29 3.22
C ALA A 167 -3.05 -2.57 4.02
N ILE A 168 -3.22 -3.73 3.39
CA ILE A 168 -3.21 -5.02 4.12
C ILE A 168 -1.80 -5.41 4.61
N HIS A 169 -0.75 -4.80 4.10
CA HIS A 169 0.61 -5.00 4.61
C HIS A 169 0.79 -4.51 6.06
N GLU A 170 -0.12 -3.68 6.56
CA GLU A 170 -0.14 -3.28 7.99
C GLU A 170 -0.46 -4.47 8.92
N ILE A 171 -1.16 -5.49 8.43
CA ILE A 171 -1.37 -6.74 9.17
C ILE A 171 -0.07 -7.55 9.11
N ARG A 172 0.72 -7.53 10.19
CA ARG A 172 2.06 -8.12 10.19
C ARG A 172 2.06 -9.63 10.44
N LYS A 173 1.14 -10.14 11.26
CA LYS A 173 1.06 -11.55 11.63
C LYS A 173 0.40 -12.38 10.53
N GLN A 174 0.99 -13.55 10.22
CA GLN A 174 0.49 -14.41 9.15
C GLN A 174 -0.93 -14.93 9.43
N ASP A 175 -1.19 -15.39 10.65
CA ASP A 175 -2.50 -15.93 11.02
C ASP A 175 -3.60 -14.87 10.94
N GLU A 176 -3.29 -13.63 11.31
CA GLU A 176 -4.21 -12.50 11.20
C GLU A 176 -4.52 -12.16 9.74
N LYS A 177 -3.50 -12.17 8.84
CA LYS A 177 -3.71 -12.02 7.40
C LYS A 177 -4.66 -13.08 6.84
N ILE A 178 -4.45 -14.34 7.23
CA ILE A 178 -5.29 -15.46 6.78
C ILE A 178 -6.72 -15.27 7.29
N GLN A 179 -6.88 -14.91 8.56
CA GLN A 179 -8.20 -14.68 9.14
C GLN A 179 -8.92 -13.50 8.47
N PHE A 180 -8.21 -12.39 8.23
CA PHE A 180 -8.75 -11.24 7.49
C PHE A 180 -9.19 -11.63 6.07
N LEU A 181 -8.37 -12.37 5.35
CA LEU A 181 -8.69 -12.83 4.00
C LEU A 181 -9.84 -13.86 4.00
N LYS A 182 -10.00 -14.69 5.05
CA LYS A 182 -11.17 -15.57 5.22
C LYS A 182 -12.45 -14.75 5.36
N GLU A 183 -12.42 -13.66 6.10
CA GLU A 183 -13.56 -12.74 6.21
C GLU A 183 -13.87 -12.05 4.88
N CYS A 184 -12.83 -11.59 4.15
CA CYS A 184 -13.02 -11.06 2.80
C CYS A 184 -13.70 -12.10 1.90
N ARG A 185 -13.24 -13.37 1.93
CA ARG A 185 -13.84 -14.44 1.14
C ARG A 185 -15.26 -14.75 1.57
N ARG A 186 -15.55 -14.75 2.87
CA ARG A 186 -16.89 -15.02 3.43
C ARG A 186 -17.92 -14.01 2.92
N VAL A 187 -17.58 -12.72 2.97
CA VAL A 187 -18.51 -11.66 2.57
C VAL A 187 -18.57 -11.45 1.06
N CYS A 188 -17.52 -11.84 0.32
CA CYS A 188 -17.47 -11.75 -1.13
C CYS A 188 -18.42 -12.77 -1.78
N LYS A 189 -19.19 -12.35 -2.78
CA LYS A 189 -20.05 -13.24 -3.58
C LYS A 189 -19.19 -14.30 -4.30
N PRO A 190 -19.75 -15.48 -4.65
CA PRO A 190 -19.00 -16.52 -5.37
C PRO A 190 -18.39 -16.05 -6.70
N ASN A 191 -19.06 -15.12 -7.38
CA ASN A 191 -18.57 -14.50 -8.63
C ASN A 191 -17.94 -13.13 -8.40
N GLY A 192 -17.77 -12.70 -7.15
CA GLY A 192 -17.16 -11.44 -6.79
C GLY A 192 -15.64 -11.48 -6.87
N ASN A 193 -15.02 -10.33 -6.66
CA ASN A 193 -13.56 -10.18 -6.77
C ASN A 193 -12.98 -9.60 -5.48
N VAL A 194 -11.85 -10.15 -5.05
CA VAL A 194 -10.99 -9.51 -4.06
C VAL A 194 -9.75 -8.99 -4.80
N ILE A 195 -9.60 -7.68 -4.81
CA ILE A 195 -8.58 -6.95 -5.55
C ILE A 195 -7.61 -6.33 -4.55
N MET A 196 -6.40 -6.87 -4.50
CA MET A 196 -5.34 -6.36 -3.64
C MET A 196 -4.24 -5.73 -4.48
N VAL A 197 -3.79 -4.53 -4.11
CA VAL A 197 -2.65 -3.87 -4.74
C VAL A 197 -1.59 -3.59 -3.69
N GLU A 198 -0.39 -4.14 -3.89
CA GLU A 198 0.71 -4.03 -2.93
C GLU A 198 2.08 -3.95 -3.59
N HIS A 199 3.01 -3.30 -2.89
CA HIS A 199 4.44 -3.49 -3.14
C HIS A 199 4.86 -4.88 -2.66
N LEU A 200 5.76 -5.51 -3.42
CA LEU A 200 6.29 -6.81 -3.04
C LEU A 200 7.73 -6.73 -2.52
N ARG A 201 8.08 -7.64 -1.63
CA ARG A 201 9.47 -7.88 -1.26
C ARG A 201 10.16 -8.66 -2.39
N ASP A 202 10.56 -7.93 -3.44
CA ASP A 202 11.21 -8.44 -4.64
C ASP A 202 12.41 -7.56 -5.04
N LEU A 203 13.16 -7.97 -6.06
CA LEU A 203 14.37 -7.27 -6.49
C LEU A 203 14.10 -5.83 -6.95
N PRO A 204 13.07 -5.51 -7.76
CA PRO A 204 12.77 -4.12 -8.11
C PRO A 204 12.54 -3.24 -6.89
N ASN A 205 11.77 -3.70 -5.92
CA ASN A 205 11.50 -2.95 -4.70
C ASN A 205 12.73 -2.87 -3.76
N PHE A 206 13.61 -3.88 -3.75
CA PHE A 206 14.90 -3.78 -3.06
C PHE A 206 15.76 -2.67 -3.65
N LEU A 207 15.90 -2.62 -4.98
CA LEU A 207 16.64 -1.57 -5.66
C LEU A 207 16.01 -0.19 -5.47
N ALA A 208 14.69 -0.11 -5.41
CA ALA A 208 13.95 1.14 -5.21
C ALA A 208 14.05 1.67 -3.78
N PHE A 209 13.77 0.82 -2.79
CA PHE A 209 13.54 1.23 -1.41
C PHE A 209 14.65 0.79 -0.45
N THR A 210 15.69 0.10 -0.94
CA THR A 210 16.82 -0.40 -0.16
C THR A 210 16.35 -1.17 1.08
N VAL A 211 16.76 -0.81 2.28
CA VAL A 211 16.31 -1.47 3.53
C VAL A 211 14.81 -1.33 3.76
N GLY A 212 14.17 -0.31 3.21
CA GLY A 212 12.72 -0.09 3.33
C GLY A 212 11.88 -1.20 2.69
N PHE A 213 12.42 -1.96 1.72
CA PHE A 213 11.69 -3.07 1.09
C PHE A 213 11.36 -4.21 2.08
N THR A 214 12.03 -4.26 3.23
CA THR A 214 11.75 -5.24 4.29
C THR A 214 10.38 -5.04 4.91
N HIS A 215 9.79 -3.85 4.75
CA HIS A 215 8.42 -3.56 5.14
C HIS A 215 7.39 -4.35 4.31
N PHE A 216 7.70 -4.67 3.06
CA PHE A 216 6.81 -5.38 2.16
C PHE A 216 6.85 -6.89 2.39
N PHE A 217 5.79 -7.59 1.96
CA PHE A 217 5.74 -9.04 1.95
C PHE A 217 6.05 -9.61 0.56
N SER A 218 6.57 -10.84 0.53
CA SER A 218 6.84 -11.52 -0.74
C SER A 218 5.54 -11.97 -1.43
N LYS A 219 5.61 -12.16 -2.75
CA LYS A 219 4.52 -12.81 -3.51
C LYS A 219 4.12 -14.14 -2.88
N THR A 220 5.10 -14.96 -2.49
CA THR A 220 4.85 -16.27 -1.86
C THR A 220 4.04 -16.13 -0.56
N THR A 221 4.33 -15.11 0.25
CA THR A 221 3.58 -14.83 1.49
C THR A 221 2.12 -14.53 1.18
N TRP A 222 1.84 -13.69 0.19
CA TRP A 222 0.48 -13.34 -0.20
C TRP A 222 -0.27 -14.52 -0.80
N VAL A 223 0.34 -15.23 -1.77
CA VAL A 223 -0.28 -16.40 -2.40
C VAL A 223 -0.59 -17.48 -1.36
N LYS A 224 0.30 -17.69 -0.38
CA LYS A 224 0.05 -18.62 0.72
C LYS A 224 -1.15 -18.17 1.56
N ALA A 225 -1.21 -16.88 1.94
CA ALA A 225 -2.31 -16.34 2.73
C ALA A 225 -3.67 -16.46 2.02
N PHE A 226 -3.74 -16.14 0.74
CA PHE A 226 -4.94 -16.31 -0.08
C PHE A 226 -5.38 -17.79 -0.17
N LYS A 227 -4.45 -18.70 -0.44
CA LYS A 227 -4.75 -20.15 -0.50
C LYS A 227 -5.26 -20.68 0.83
N GLU A 228 -4.63 -20.32 1.94
CA GLU A 228 -5.04 -20.75 3.28
C GLU A 228 -6.36 -20.08 3.74
N ALA A 229 -6.71 -18.93 3.15
CA ALA A 229 -8.02 -18.33 3.29
C ALA A 229 -9.10 -19.01 2.42
N GLY A 230 -8.72 -19.92 1.52
CA GLY A 230 -9.64 -20.72 0.70
C GLY A 230 -9.94 -20.13 -0.68
N PHE A 231 -9.16 -19.15 -1.16
CA PHE A 231 -9.27 -18.67 -2.55
C PHE A 231 -8.71 -19.70 -3.52
N THR A 232 -9.44 -19.95 -4.61
CA THR A 232 -9.10 -20.98 -5.60
C THR A 232 -8.38 -20.41 -6.82
N SER A 233 -8.67 -19.15 -7.16
CA SER A 233 -8.03 -18.43 -8.27
C SER A 233 -7.28 -17.22 -7.71
N ILE A 234 -5.99 -17.11 -8.03
CA ILE A 234 -5.14 -16.00 -7.62
C ILE A 234 -4.30 -15.61 -8.83
N ASN A 235 -4.68 -14.51 -9.47
CA ASN A 235 -3.96 -13.94 -10.59
C ASN A 235 -3.15 -12.73 -10.15
N GLU A 236 -1.87 -12.68 -10.49
CA GLU A 236 -1.04 -11.50 -10.26
C GLU A 236 -0.67 -10.85 -11.58
N THR A 237 -0.88 -9.56 -11.68
CA THR A 237 -0.40 -8.71 -12.77
C THR A 237 0.44 -7.57 -12.22
N LYS A 238 1.52 -7.21 -12.92
CA LYS A 238 2.33 -6.05 -12.57
C LYS A 238 1.70 -4.80 -13.21
N PHE A 239 1.35 -3.83 -12.37
CA PHE A 239 0.92 -2.51 -12.83
C PHE A 239 2.12 -1.63 -13.17
N THR A 240 3.15 -1.67 -12.31
CA THR A 240 4.48 -1.10 -12.53
C THR A 240 5.52 -2.14 -12.12
N PRO A 241 6.81 -1.96 -12.39
CA PRO A 241 7.83 -2.87 -11.83
C PRO A 241 7.75 -3.01 -10.31
N PHE A 242 7.17 -2.03 -9.62
CA PHE A 242 7.17 -1.91 -8.17
C PHE A 242 5.86 -2.31 -7.50
N MET A 243 4.75 -2.37 -8.23
CA MET A 243 3.43 -2.70 -7.67
C MET A 243 2.78 -3.87 -8.40
N SER A 244 2.19 -4.77 -7.63
CA SER A 244 1.43 -5.92 -8.12
C SER A 244 -0.03 -5.80 -7.76
N ILE A 245 -0.90 -6.18 -8.70
CA ILE A 245 -2.34 -6.34 -8.52
C ILE A 245 -2.60 -7.84 -8.40
N PHE A 246 -3.25 -8.24 -7.32
CA PHE A 246 -3.75 -9.60 -7.12
C PHE A 246 -5.27 -9.58 -7.26
N GLU A 247 -5.78 -10.39 -8.18
CA GLU A 247 -7.20 -10.65 -8.35
C GLU A 247 -7.48 -12.08 -7.87
N SER A 248 -8.40 -12.21 -6.92
CA SER A 248 -8.69 -13.50 -6.30
C SER A 248 -10.19 -13.77 -6.24
N LYS A 249 -10.56 -15.03 -6.46
CA LYS A 249 -11.93 -15.55 -6.37
C LYS A 249 -11.98 -16.80 -5.50
#